data_4d1f9cd95002f62b768e773bdecea238
#
_entry.id   4d1f9cd95002f62b768e773bdecea238
#
_cell.length_a   1.000
_cell.length_b   1.000
_cell.length_c   1.000
_cell.angle_alpha   90.00
_cell.angle_beta   90.00
_cell.angle_gamma   90.00
#
_symmetry.space_group_name_H-M   'P 1'
#
loop_
_entity.id
_entity.type
_entity.pdbx_description
1 polymer ?
#
loop_
_entity_poly.entity_id
_entity_poly.type
_entity_poly.pdbx_seq_one_letter_code
_entity_poly.pdbx_strand_id
1 'polypeptide(L)'
;MNVVRPQYLEQLERKMNNGMIKVVTGLRRSGKSYLLFNIFKTHMLSAGISEEQIIEIILDDDEFAPLRNPLKLGAFIRERTQDFSKNYFILIDEIQYCKSVENPDLPGDTISFYNVLNGIMRRKNCDLYVTGSNSKMLSSD
;
A
#
# COMPACT_ATOMS: atom_id res chain seq x y z
N MET A 1 -1.75 1.42 27.02
CA MET A 1 -0.60 0.71 26.75
C MET A 1 -0.56 0.16 25.35
N ASN A 2 0.58 0.21 24.76
CA ASN A 2 0.73 -0.27 23.45
C ASN A 2 0.68 -1.73 23.39
N VAL A 3 -0.07 -2.24 22.49
CA VAL A 3 -0.07 -3.65 22.22
C VAL A 3 0.87 -3.91 21.08
N VAL A 4 1.98 -4.50 21.41
CA VAL A 4 2.92 -4.86 20.39
C VAL A 4 2.49 -6.17 19.80
N ARG A 5 2.53 -6.27 18.50
CA ARG A 5 2.20 -7.50 17.80
C ARG A 5 3.45 -8.03 17.13
N PRO A 6 4.34 -8.62 17.91
CA PRO A 6 5.66 -9.00 17.38
C PRO A 6 5.57 -9.98 16.23
N GLN A 7 4.57 -10.85 16.23
CA GLN A 7 4.45 -11.81 15.15
C GLN A 7 4.16 -11.13 13.82
N TYR A 8 3.24 -10.15 13.82
CA TYR A 8 2.95 -9.43 12.60
C TYR A 8 4.13 -8.61 12.15
N LEU A 9 4.79 -7.97 13.10
CA LEU A 9 5.95 -7.15 12.76
C LEU A 9 7.05 -7.99 12.16
N GLU A 10 7.32 -9.13 12.77
CA GLU A 10 8.32 -10.04 12.23
C GLU A 10 8.00 -10.50 10.83
N GLN A 11 6.74 -10.82 10.58
CA GLN A 11 6.34 -11.27 9.26
C GLN A 11 6.53 -10.18 8.23
N LEU A 12 6.18 -8.95 8.59
CA LEU A 12 6.37 -7.85 7.66
C LEU A 12 7.83 -7.60 7.39
N GLU A 13 8.65 -7.69 8.42
CA GLU A 13 10.08 -7.50 8.25
C GLU A 13 10.69 -8.56 7.34
N ARG A 14 10.28 -9.79 7.51
CA ARG A 14 10.83 -10.87 6.69
C ARG A 14 10.44 -10.75 5.23
N LYS A 15 9.30 -10.10 4.97
CA LYS A 15 8.81 -9.98 3.61
C LYS A 15 9.17 -8.65 2.98
N MET A 16 9.91 -7.81 3.69
CA MET A 16 10.31 -6.54 3.12
C MET A 16 11.13 -6.75 1.87
N ASN A 17 10.80 -5.98 0.85
CA ASN A 17 11.53 -5.98 -0.42
C ASN A 17 11.59 -7.34 -1.11
N ASN A 18 10.57 -8.17 -0.88
CA ASN A 18 10.58 -9.49 -1.50
C ASN A 18 9.91 -9.51 -2.88
N GLY A 19 9.55 -8.34 -3.41
CA GLY A 19 8.97 -8.25 -4.74
C GLY A 19 7.50 -8.58 -4.82
N MET A 20 6.84 -8.72 -3.69
CA MET A 20 5.43 -9.06 -3.64
C MET A 20 4.66 -8.01 -2.86
N ILE A 21 3.39 -7.82 -3.24
CA ILE A 21 2.51 -6.94 -2.49
C ILE A 21 2.10 -7.66 -1.20
N LYS A 22 2.33 -7.00 -0.06
CA LYS A 22 1.98 -7.58 1.22
C LYS A 22 0.58 -7.16 1.62
N VAL A 23 -0.25 -8.12 1.96
CA VAL A 23 -1.66 -7.88 2.27
C VAL A 23 -1.88 -8.19 3.74
N VAL A 24 -2.42 -7.22 4.46
CA VAL A 24 -2.76 -7.39 5.87
C VAL A 24 -4.27 -7.43 5.98
N THR A 25 -4.81 -8.61 6.20
CA THR A 25 -6.26 -8.79 6.29
C THR A 25 -6.59 -9.56 7.55
N GLY A 26 -7.88 -9.79 7.73
CA GLY A 26 -8.34 -10.66 8.80
C GLY A 26 -8.50 -10.00 10.14
N LEU A 27 -8.01 -8.78 10.29
CA LEU A 27 -8.15 -8.05 11.54
C LEU A 27 -9.16 -6.94 11.36
N ARG A 28 -9.79 -6.57 12.46
CA ARG A 28 -10.63 -5.38 12.43
C ARG A 28 -9.76 -4.19 12.13
N ARG A 29 -10.38 -3.16 11.54
CA ARG A 29 -9.61 -2.05 11.02
C ARG A 29 -8.68 -1.42 12.06
N SER A 30 -9.10 -1.38 13.34
CA SER A 30 -8.23 -0.78 14.34
C SER A 30 -6.92 -1.54 14.47
N GLY A 31 -6.97 -2.88 14.39
CA GLY A 31 -5.76 -3.65 14.48
C GLY A 31 -4.86 -3.50 13.27
N LYS A 32 -5.46 -3.50 12.07
CA LYS A 32 -4.68 -3.38 10.85
C LYS A 32 -4.02 -2.03 10.75
N SER A 33 -4.81 -0.98 10.95
CA SER A 33 -4.27 0.36 10.80
C SER A 33 -3.20 0.66 11.82
N TYR A 34 -3.42 0.22 13.05
CA TYR A 34 -2.43 0.45 14.08
C TYR A 34 -1.12 -0.25 13.74
N LEU A 35 -1.20 -1.49 13.30
CA LEU A 35 0.00 -2.22 12.95
C LEU A 35 0.75 -1.53 11.82
N LEU A 36 0.03 -1.23 10.75
CA LEU A 36 0.69 -0.76 9.54
C LEU A 36 1.22 0.66 9.70
N PHE A 37 0.39 1.56 10.22
CA PHE A 37 0.75 2.97 10.21
C PHE A 37 1.45 3.44 11.47
N ASN A 38 1.42 2.67 12.54
CA ASN A 38 2.06 3.08 13.79
C ASN A 38 3.26 2.22 14.12
N ILE A 39 3.10 0.93 14.17
CA ILE A 39 4.17 0.06 14.61
C ILE A 39 5.21 -0.11 13.51
N PHE A 40 4.76 -0.42 12.31
CA PHE A 40 5.68 -0.70 11.22
C PHE A 40 6.44 0.55 10.81
N LYS A 41 5.73 1.68 10.71
CA LYS A 41 6.41 2.94 10.37
C LYS A 41 7.41 3.31 11.43
N THR A 42 7.03 3.21 12.71
CA THR A 42 7.95 3.52 13.79
C THR A 42 9.17 2.62 13.73
N HIS A 43 8.96 1.36 13.45
CA HIS A 43 10.08 0.43 13.35
C HIS A 43 11.02 0.81 12.21
N MET A 44 10.45 1.16 11.06
CA MET A 44 11.27 1.55 9.91
C MET A 44 12.08 2.80 10.20
N LEU A 45 11.45 3.77 10.86
CA LEU A 45 12.15 5.00 11.17
C LEU A 45 13.32 4.76 12.14
N SER A 46 13.09 3.88 13.12
CA SER A 46 14.16 3.58 14.06
C SER A 46 15.27 2.76 13.41
N ALA A 47 14.98 2.10 12.29
CA ALA A 47 16.01 1.36 11.57
C ALA A 47 16.76 2.22 10.57
N GLY A 48 16.49 3.51 10.53
CA GLY A 48 17.24 4.42 9.66
C GLY A 48 16.57 4.80 8.37
N ILE A 49 15.35 4.31 8.11
CA ILE A 49 14.61 4.69 6.92
C ILE A 49 14.03 6.07 7.15
N SER A 50 14.20 6.98 6.18
CA SER A 50 13.72 8.34 6.36
C SER A 50 12.23 8.43 6.06
N GLU A 51 11.61 9.48 6.60
CA GLU A 51 10.19 9.66 6.45
C GLU A 51 9.75 9.81 5.00
N GLU A 52 10.58 10.44 4.20
CA GLU A 52 10.23 10.63 2.79
C GLU A 52 10.21 9.32 2.01
N GLN A 53 10.79 8.27 2.55
CA GLN A 53 10.75 6.96 1.92
C GLN A 53 9.49 6.19 2.29
N ILE A 54 8.70 6.70 3.23
CA ILE A 54 7.49 6.02 3.69
C ILE A 54 6.29 6.84 3.23
N ILE A 55 5.48 6.24 2.36
CA ILE A 55 4.32 6.92 1.78
C ILE A 55 3.06 6.27 2.33
N GLU A 56 2.27 7.05 3.05
CA GLU A 56 1.04 6.55 3.64
C GLU A 56 -0.16 7.07 2.86
N ILE A 57 -1.05 6.17 2.49
CA ILE A 57 -2.26 6.52 1.75
C ILE A 57 -3.43 5.87 2.46
N ILE A 58 -4.35 6.71 2.95
CA ILE A 58 -5.50 6.23 3.73
C ILE A 58 -6.74 6.46 2.90
N LEU A 59 -7.20 5.43 2.22
CA LEU A 59 -8.21 5.58 1.18
C LEU A 59 -9.61 5.86 1.71
N ASP A 60 -9.89 5.59 2.97
CA ASP A 60 -11.19 5.94 3.53
C ASP A 60 -11.23 7.37 4.07
N ASP A 61 -10.11 8.07 3.99
CA ASP A 61 -10.03 9.49 4.36
C ASP A 61 -10.34 10.33 3.13
N ASP A 62 -11.20 11.35 3.29
CA ASP A 62 -11.60 12.15 2.14
C ASP A 62 -10.47 12.98 1.56
N GLU A 63 -9.40 13.21 2.30
CA GLU A 63 -8.22 13.83 1.73
C GLU A 63 -7.61 13.02 0.62
N PHE A 64 -7.77 11.71 0.68
CA PHE A 64 -7.24 10.82 -0.34
C PHE A 64 -8.31 10.34 -1.31
N ALA A 65 -9.48 10.98 -1.29
CA ALA A 65 -10.57 10.54 -2.16
C ALA A 65 -10.19 10.43 -3.64
N PRO A 66 -9.41 11.39 -4.20
CA PRO A 66 -9.03 11.26 -5.61
C PRO A 66 -8.24 10.00 -5.91
N LEU A 67 -7.53 9.48 -4.92
CA LEU A 67 -6.69 8.29 -5.11
C LEU A 67 -7.50 7.00 -5.10
N ARG A 68 -8.81 7.09 -4.87
CA ARG A 68 -9.69 5.94 -5.06
C ARG A 68 -9.82 5.58 -6.53
N ASN A 69 -9.35 6.47 -7.40
CA ASN A 69 -9.20 6.20 -8.82
C ASN A 69 -7.83 5.56 -9.03
N PRO A 70 -7.76 4.33 -9.53
CA PRO A 70 -6.47 3.63 -9.62
C PRO A 70 -5.46 4.35 -10.51
N LEU A 71 -5.89 5.03 -11.55
CA LEU A 71 -4.96 5.77 -12.38
C LEU A 71 -4.30 6.90 -11.61
N LYS A 72 -5.09 7.59 -10.79
CA LYS A 72 -4.54 8.68 -9.97
C LYS A 72 -3.69 8.15 -8.83
N LEU A 73 -4.07 7.00 -8.29
CA LEU A 73 -3.26 6.36 -7.26
C LEU A 73 -1.88 6.02 -7.80
N GLY A 74 -1.83 5.44 -9.00
CA GLY A 74 -0.56 5.10 -9.60
C GLY A 74 0.29 6.32 -9.89
N ALA A 75 -0.33 7.39 -10.41
CA ALA A 75 0.41 8.61 -10.70
C ALA A 75 0.99 9.22 -9.44
N PHE A 76 0.21 9.21 -8.36
CA PHE A 76 0.67 9.75 -7.08
C PHE A 76 1.89 8.99 -6.58
N ILE A 77 1.83 7.66 -6.63
CA ILE A 77 2.94 6.84 -6.16
C ILE A 77 4.18 7.05 -7.02
N ARG A 78 3.99 7.08 -8.34
CA ARG A 78 5.13 7.25 -9.24
C ARG A 78 5.82 8.58 -9.03
N GLU A 79 5.03 9.61 -8.79
CA GLU A 79 5.62 10.92 -8.56
C GLU A 79 6.47 10.96 -7.31
N ARG A 80 6.08 10.21 -6.30
CA ARG A 80 6.78 10.25 -5.04
C ARG A 80 7.91 9.26 -4.92
N THR A 81 8.12 8.44 -5.96
CA THR A 81 9.12 7.39 -5.91
C THR A 81 10.08 7.49 -7.09
N GLN A 82 10.43 8.71 -7.45
CA GLN A 82 11.24 8.93 -8.66
C GLN A 82 12.72 8.66 -8.48
N ASP A 83 13.19 8.65 -7.24
CA ASP A 83 14.62 8.45 -6.99
C ASP A 83 14.91 6.96 -6.90
N PHE A 84 15.37 6.38 -7.99
CA PHE A 84 15.60 4.93 -8.03
C PHE A 84 16.82 4.48 -7.24
N SER A 85 17.56 5.42 -6.67
CA SER A 85 18.63 5.05 -5.75
C SER A 85 18.10 4.77 -4.34
N LYS A 86 16.82 5.02 -4.11
CA LYS A 86 16.20 4.80 -2.80
C LYS A 86 15.11 3.75 -2.89
N ASN A 87 14.88 3.08 -1.79
CA ASN A 87 13.74 2.17 -1.67
C ASN A 87 12.62 2.89 -0.96
N TYR A 88 11.41 2.72 -1.47
CA TYR A 88 10.23 3.37 -0.92
C TYR A 88 9.28 2.32 -0.38
N PHE A 89 8.59 2.68 0.70
CA PHE A 89 7.63 1.80 1.36
C PHE A 89 6.27 2.46 1.32
N ILE A 90 5.35 1.85 0.61
CA ILE A 90 4.03 2.43 0.38
C ILE A 90 3.01 1.65 1.21
N LEU A 91 2.36 2.36 2.12
CA LEU A 91 1.38 1.78 3.03
C LEU A 91 0.00 2.29 2.63
N ILE A 92 -0.84 1.40 2.12
CA ILE A 92 -2.17 1.78 1.65
C ILE A 92 -3.23 1.13 2.53
N ASP A 93 -4.01 1.96 3.21
CA ASP A 93 -5.05 1.50 4.10
C ASP A 93 -6.39 1.47 3.38
N GLU A 94 -7.16 0.42 3.61
CA GLU A 94 -8.52 0.27 3.10
C GLU A 94 -8.56 0.28 1.58
N ILE A 95 -7.79 -0.62 0.99
CA ILE A 95 -7.63 -0.66 -0.48
C ILE A 95 -8.96 -0.92 -1.20
N GLN A 96 -9.94 -1.49 -0.51
CA GLN A 96 -11.22 -1.79 -1.16
C GLN A 96 -11.97 -0.53 -1.57
N TYR A 97 -11.57 0.63 -1.05
CA TYR A 97 -12.17 1.89 -1.49
C TYR A 97 -11.72 2.29 -2.89
N CYS A 98 -10.66 1.69 -3.40
CA CYS A 98 -10.20 1.98 -4.74
C CYS A 98 -11.08 1.22 -5.73
N LYS A 99 -11.72 1.93 -6.64
CA LYS A 99 -12.68 1.34 -7.57
C LYS A 99 -12.10 1.28 -8.96
N SER A 100 -12.43 0.23 -9.69
CA SER A 100 -12.00 0.12 -11.08
C SER A 100 -12.57 1.25 -11.91
N VAL A 101 -11.79 1.70 -12.88
CA VAL A 101 -12.21 2.77 -13.78
C VAL A 101 -12.04 2.31 -15.22
N GLU A 102 -12.75 2.95 -16.12
CA GLU A 102 -12.60 2.66 -17.54
C GLU A 102 -11.29 3.23 -18.05
N ASN A 103 -10.63 2.49 -18.90
CA ASN A 103 -9.41 2.97 -19.55
C ASN A 103 -9.78 4.11 -20.49
N PRO A 104 -9.24 5.32 -20.29
CA PRO A 104 -9.64 6.45 -21.14
C PRO A 104 -9.22 6.29 -22.60
N ASP A 105 -8.29 5.41 -22.88
CA ASP A 105 -7.80 5.20 -24.23
C ASP A 105 -8.39 3.98 -24.90
N LEU A 106 -9.19 3.20 -24.19
CA LEU A 106 -9.71 1.95 -24.75
C LEU A 106 -11.07 1.66 -24.15
N PRO A 107 -12.16 2.02 -24.84
CA PRO A 107 -13.50 1.78 -24.31
C PRO A 107 -13.74 0.30 -24.06
N GLY A 108 -14.38 -0.01 -22.95
CA GLY A 108 -14.66 -1.37 -22.58
C GLY A 108 -13.57 -2.04 -21.77
N ASP A 109 -12.39 -1.44 -21.69
CA ASP A 109 -11.31 -1.96 -20.86
C ASP A 109 -11.35 -1.27 -19.53
N THR A 110 -11.13 -2.00 -18.44
CA THR A 110 -11.14 -1.43 -17.11
C THR A 110 -9.78 -1.61 -16.45
N ILE A 111 -9.44 -0.66 -15.58
CA ILE A 111 -8.19 -0.68 -14.85
C ILE A 111 -8.51 -0.74 -13.37
N SER A 112 -7.97 -1.73 -12.68
CA SER A 112 -8.17 -1.91 -11.26
C SER A 112 -6.94 -1.46 -10.50
N PHE A 113 -7.08 -1.34 -9.17
CA PHE A 113 -5.92 -1.04 -8.34
C PHE A 113 -4.87 -2.14 -8.50
N TYR A 114 -5.32 -3.35 -8.74
CA TYR A 114 -4.43 -4.49 -8.85
C TYR A 114 -3.47 -4.31 -10.02
N ASN A 115 -4.02 -3.89 -11.17
CA ASN A 115 -3.20 -3.63 -12.34
C ASN A 115 -2.16 -2.57 -12.05
N VAL A 116 -2.59 -1.50 -11.38
CA VAL A 116 -1.70 -0.37 -11.10
C VAL A 116 -0.61 -0.77 -10.12
N LEU A 117 -0.98 -1.47 -9.05
CA LEU A 117 0.01 -1.85 -8.04
C LEU A 117 1.03 -2.83 -8.60
N ASN A 118 0.59 -3.74 -9.45
CA ASN A 118 1.54 -4.65 -10.10
C ASN A 118 2.53 -3.88 -10.97
N GLY A 119 2.04 -2.84 -11.65
CA GLY A 119 2.93 -1.99 -12.42
C GLY A 119 3.95 -1.28 -11.57
N ILE A 120 3.52 -0.80 -10.41
CA ILE A 120 4.44 -0.14 -9.47
C ILE A 120 5.51 -1.12 -9.00
N MET A 121 5.12 -2.37 -8.72
CA MET A 121 6.09 -3.35 -8.23
C MET A 121 7.18 -3.67 -9.23
N ARG A 122 6.91 -3.47 -10.52
CA ARG A 122 7.95 -3.70 -11.52
C ARG A 122 9.10 -2.71 -11.43
N ARG A 123 8.90 -1.62 -10.74
CA ARG A 123 9.93 -0.59 -10.61
C ARG A 123 11.07 -1.04 -9.71
N LYS A 124 10.84 -2.04 -8.87
CA LYS A 124 11.86 -2.66 -8.02
C LYS A 124 12.35 -1.80 -6.88
N ASN A 125 12.00 -0.52 -6.83
CA ASN A 125 12.35 0.31 -5.69
C ASN A 125 11.15 0.64 -4.82
N CYS A 126 10.05 -0.08 -5.01
CA CYS A 126 8.82 0.15 -4.24
C CYS A 126 8.41 -1.13 -3.55
N ASP A 127 8.06 -1.00 -2.28
CA ASP A 127 7.59 -2.10 -1.47
C ASP A 127 6.19 -1.73 -1.00
N LEU A 128 5.22 -2.57 -1.31
CA LEU A 128 3.81 -2.22 -1.11
C LEU A 128 3.19 -3.05 0.01
N TYR A 129 2.48 -2.38 0.88
CA TYR A 129 1.75 -2.98 1.99
C TYR A 129 0.33 -2.43 1.94
N VAL A 130 -0.66 -3.31 1.85
CA VAL A 130 -2.05 -2.87 1.74
C VAL A 130 -2.89 -3.55 2.81
N THR A 131 -3.90 -2.85 3.26
CA THR A 131 -4.90 -3.43 4.15
C THR A 131 -6.26 -3.37 3.49
N GLY A 132 -7.15 -4.25 3.91
CA GLY A 132 -8.50 -4.26 3.43
C GLY A 132 -9.37 -5.09 4.36
N SER A 133 -10.63 -4.72 4.43
CA SER A 133 -11.55 -5.42 5.32
C SER A 133 -12.16 -6.64 4.67
N ASN A 134 -12.03 -6.77 3.36
CA ASN A 134 -12.59 -7.91 2.63
C ASN A 134 -11.48 -8.56 1.82
N SER A 135 -11.05 -9.73 2.25
CA SER A 135 -9.91 -10.38 1.61
C SER A 135 -10.20 -10.74 0.15
N LYS A 136 -11.45 -10.90 -0.22
CA LYS A 136 -11.79 -11.19 -1.62
C LYS A 136 -11.46 -10.04 -2.54
N MET A 137 -11.50 -8.82 -2.01
CA MET A 137 -11.14 -7.65 -2.81
C MET A 137 -9.69 -7.67 -3.22
N LEU A 138 -8.87 -8.42 -2.50
CA LEU A 138 -7.44 -8.40 -2.70
C LEU A 138 -6.94 -9.63 -3.45
N SER A 139 -7.84 -10.50 -3.86
CA SER A 139 -7.44 -11.65 -4.63
C SER A 139 -7.33 -11.25 -6.10
N SER A 140 -6.59 -12.03 -6.85
CA SER A 140 -6.30 -11.69 -8.22
C SER A 140 -7.38 -12.07 -9.20
N ASP A 141 -8.34 -12.85 -8.77
CA ASP A 141 -9.38 -13.22 -9.72
C ASP A 141 -10.51 -12.27 -9.85
#